data_50237f15b9a763ce322041daf63a4d59
#
_entry.id   50237f15b9a763ce322041daf63a4d59
#
_cell.length_a   1.000
_cell.length_b   1.000
_cell.length_c   1.000
_cell.angle_alpha   90.00
_cell.angle_beta   90.00
_cell.angle_gamma   90.00
#
_symmetry.space_group_name_H-M   'P 1'
#
loop_
_entity.id
_entity.type
_entity.pdbx_description
1 polymer ?
#
loop_
_entity_poly.entity_id
_entity_poly.type
_entity_poly.pdbx_seq_one_letter_code
_entity_poly.pdbx_strand_id
1 'polypeptide(L)'
;HASYSLKGVHIENHRIILRLNSPLANRHFQQIIRKWYPQETDYALFSETGKEDSKAVSIAIPPATFNALYIFLHAFVHFLNSGIGLRQLCDWTCLLANRHKEIDATTLLRQLQDLGLLHAAQAFGYIAVTRLGLPANRLPFPLEGTKQIGEQLLEDILSTGNFGQHDNRIKPRPKGYWAGKWHTFCRATRRCNEL
;
A
#
# COMPACT_ATOMS: atom_id res chain seq x y z
N HIS A 1 -12.38 -14.60 -0.79
CA HIS A 1 -12.81 -13.72 -1.88
C HIS A 1 -13.63 -14.51 -2.89
N ALA A 2 -14.48 -13.83 -3.64
CA ALA A 2 -15.18 -14.37 -4.79
C ALA A 2 -14.64 -13.72 -6.06
N SER A 3 -14.38 -14.50 -7.10
CA SER A 3 -13.96 -13.99 -8.40
C SER A 3 -14.94 -14.44 -9.47
N TYR A 4 -15.24 -13.55 -10.40
CA TYR A 4 -16.13 -13.82 -11.52
C TYR A 4 -15.72 -12.97 -12.74
N SER A 5 -16.18 -13.37 -13.91
CA SER A 5 -15.94 -12.62 -15.15
C SER A 5 -17.23 -11.98 -15.63
N LEU A 6 -17.18 -10.69 -15.93
CA LEU A 6 -18.29 -9.93 -16.51
C LEU A 6 -17.84 -9.29 -17.81
N LYS A 7 -18.45 -9.67 -18.94
CA LYS A 7 -18.10 -9.15 -20.27
C LYS A 7 -16.59 -9.20 -20.59
N GLY A 8 -15.92 -10.29 -20.21
CA GLY A 8 -14.47 -10.46 -20.42
C GLY A 8 -13.58 -9.76 -19.40
N VAL A 9 -14.14 -8.99 -18.47
CA VAL A 9 -13.39 -8.35 -17.38
C VAL A 9 -13.41 -9.27 -16.16
N HIS A 10 -12.22 -9.59 -15.63
CA HIS A 10 -12.09 -10.36 -14.40
C HIS A 10 -12.30 -9.44 -13.18
N ILE A 11 -13.26 -9.81 -12.33
CA ILE A 11 -13.62 -9.03 -11.13
C ILE A 11 -13.36 -9.88 -9.91
N GLU A 12 -12.58 -9.36 -8.97
CA GLU A 12 -12.34 -9.96 -7.68
C GLU A 12 -13.02 -9.16 -6.57
N ASN A 13 -13.86 -9.85 -5.78
CA ASN A 13 -14.51 -9.26 -4.62
C ASN A 13 -13.88 -9.81 -3.33
N HIS A 14 -13.24 -8.95 -2.57
CA HIS A 14 -12.56 -9.31 -1.33
C HIS A 14 -13.44 -9.00 -0.12
N ARG A 15 -13.80 -10.02 0.66
CA ARG A 15 -14.49 -9.85 1.95
C ARG A 15 -13.64 -9.08 2.97
N ILE A 16 -12.32 -9.24 2.89
CA ILE A 16 -11.34 -8.55 3.74
C ILE A 16 -10.41 -7.81 2.81
N ILE A 17 -10.37 -6.50 2.95
CA ILE A 17 -9.61 -5.60 2.06
C ILE A 17 -8.11 -5.91 2.13
N LEU A 18 -7.57 -6.04 3.34
CA LEU A 18 -6.16 -6.31 3.60
C LEU A 18 -5.98 -6.96 4.98
N ARG A 19 -4.99 -7.84 5.10
CA ARG A 19 -4.54 -8.39 6.38
C ARG A 19 -3.07 -8.10 6.59
N LEU A 20 -2.72 -7.61 7.78
CA LEU A 20 -1.34 -7.42 8.19
C LEU A 20 -0.79 -8.69 8.82
N ASN A 21 0.52 -8.92 8.70
CA ASN A 21 1.18 -10.12 9.22
C ASN A 21 1.21 -10.16 10.76
N SER A 22 1.38 -9.01 11.42
CA SER A 22 1.30 -8.90 12.88
C SER A 22 -0.15 -8.97 13.36
N PRO A 23 -0.52 -9.88 14.28
CA PRO A 23 -1.88 -9.97 14.80
C PRO A 23 -2.36 -8.68 15.48
N LEU A 24 -1.49 -8.01 16.23
CA LEU A 24 -1.81 -6.75 16.92
C LEU A 24 -2.04 -5.61 15.91
N ALA A 25 -1.10 -5.40 15.00
CA ALA A 25 -1.27 -4.40 13.94
C ALA A 25 -2.50 -4.71 13.08
N ASN A 26 -2.76 -5.97 12.76
CA ASN A 26 -3.95 -6.36 12.02
C ASN A 26 -5.24 -6.04 12.78
N ARG A 27 -5.29 -6.31 14.10
CA ARG A 27 -6.45 -5.95 14.93
C ARG A 27 -6.69 -4.44 14.92
N HIS A 28 -5.65 -3.62 15.10
CA HIS A 28 -5.73 -2.16 15.00
C HIS A 28 -6.21 -1.71 13.63
N PHE A 29 -5.64 -2.25 12.56
CA PHE A 29 -6.03 -1.90 11.21
C PHE A 29 -7.49 -2.25 10.90
N GLN A 30 -7.99 -3.41 11.35
CA GLN A 30 -9.40 -3.78 11.21
C GLN A 30 -10.33 -2.82 11.98
N GLN A 31 -9.87 -2.25 13.11
CA GLN A 31 -10.63 -1.20 13.83
C GLN A 31 -10.67 0.11 13.02
N ILE A 32 -9.54 0.50 12.41
CA ILE A 32 -9.49 1.66 11.51
C ILE A 32 -10.47 1.47 10.35
N ILE A 33 -10.45 0.33 9.67
CA ILE A 33 -11.39 0.03 8.58
C ILE A 33 -12.85 0.18 9.03
N ARG A 34 -13.22 -0.41 10.18
CA ARG A 34 -14.60 -0.34 10.70
C ARG A 34 -15.04 1.08 11.00
N LYS A 35 -14.12 1.95 11.43
CA LYS A 35 -14.41 3.35 11.70
C LYS A 35 -14.66 4.14 10.41
N TRP A 36 -13.87 3.90 9.36
CA TRP A 36 -13.93 4.67 8.12
C TRP A 36 -14.98 4.18 7.13
N TYR A 37 -15.23 2.86 7.08
CA TYR A 37 -16.00 2.22 6.02
C TYR A 37 -17.46 2.65 5.89
N PRO A 38 -18.24 2.99 6.95
CA PRO A 38 -19.62 3.42 6.76
C PRO A 38 -19.89 4.93 6.85
N GLN A 39 -18.95 5.74 7.30
CA GLN A 39 -19.26 7.08 7.80
C GLN A 39 -18.65 8.23 6.99
N GLU A 40 -17.56 8.01 6.28
CA GLU A 40 -16.85 9.05 5.55
C GLU A 40 -16.50 8.54 4.16
N THR A 41 -17.29 8.91 3.19
CA THR A 41 -17.02 8.60 1.78
C THR A 41 -16.97 9.89 0.99
N ASP A 42 -15.86 10.07 0.27
CA ASP A 42 -15.82 11.02 -0.82
C ASP A 42 -16.54 10.43 -2.04
N TYR A 43 -16.90 11.27 -3.00
CA TYR A 43 -17.53 10.82 -4.23
C TYR A 43 -16.70 11.27 -5.43
N ALA A 44 -16.40 10.32 -6.31
CA ALA A 44 -15.84 10.61 -7.61
C ALA A 44 -16.95 10.58 -8.67
N LEU A 45 -16.98 11.60 -9.51
CA LEU A 45 -17.89 11.68 -10.64
C LEU A 45 -17.20 11.09 -11.87
N PHE A 46 -17.84 10.13 -12.51
CA PHE A 46 -17.41 9.54 -13.76
C PHE A 46 -18.45 9.83 -14.83
N SER A 47 -18.02 10.43 -15.93
CA SER A 47 -18.83 10.57 -17.14
C SER A 47 -18.18 9.80 -18.27
N GLU A 48 -18.97 9.15 -19.11
CA GLU A 48 -18.43 8.59 -20.36
C GLU A 48 -17.99 9.75 -21.27
N THR A 49 -16.70 9.84 -21.55
CA THR A 49 -16.16 10.83 -22.48
C THR A 49 -16.69 10.57 -23.89
N GLY A 50 -17.34 11.57 -24.48
CA GLY A 50 -17.73 11.55 -25.89
C GLY A 50 -19.21 11.30 -26.21
N LYS A 51 -20.11 11.26 -25.21
CA LYS A 51 -21.56 11.24 -25.44
C LYS A 51 -22.21 12.42 -24.73
N GLU A 52 -22.92 13.24 -25.48
CA GLU A 52 -23.63 14.44 -24.96
C GLU A 52 -24.73 14.10 -23.92
N ASP A 53 -25.21 12.87 -23.85
CA ASP A 53 -26.23 12.36 -22.91
C ASP A 53 -25.67 11.43 -21.81
N SER A 54 -24.36 11.42 -21.54
CA SER A 54 -23.80 10.53 -20.52
C SER A 54 -24.18 10.98 -19.11
N LYS A 55 -25.01 10.18 -18.42
CA LYS A 55 -25.31 10.38 -17.01
C LYS A 55 -24.02 10.23 -16.21
N ALA A 56 -23.63 11.28 -15.50
CA ALA A 56 -22.52 11.20 -14.54
C ALA A 56 -22.87 10.17 -13.45
N VAL A 57 -22.00 9.19 -13.28
CA VAL A 57 -22.12 8.17 -12.22
C VAL A 57 -21.29 8.62 -11.04
N SER A 58 -21.93 8.80 -9.88
CA SER A 58 -21.24 9.09 -8.63
C SER A 58 -20.86 7.78 -7.95
N ILE A 59 -19.56 7.58 -7.70
CA ILE A 59 -19.04 6.40 -7.02
C ILE A 59 -18.41 6.85 -5.69
N ALA A 60 -18.81 6.20 -4.59
CA ALA A 60 -18.22 6.42 -3.28
C ALA A 60 -16.76 5.95 -3.27
N ILE A 61 -15.86 6.81 -2.82
CA ILE A 61 -14.43 6.51 -2.67
C ILE A 61 -13.98 6.73 -1.23
N PRO A 62 -12.95 6.01 -0.74
CA PRO A 62 -12.43 6.23 0.59
C PRO A 62 -11.85 7.64 0.75
N PRO A 63 -11.95 8.25 1.96
CA PRO A 63 -11.30 9.53 2.26
C PRO A 63 -9.81 9.50 2.02
N ALA A 64 -9.21 10.66 1.68
CA ALA A 64 -7.80 10.77 1.33
C ALA A 64 -6.85 10.24 2.41
N THR A 65 -7.14 10.49 3.69
CA THR A 65 -6.33 10.00 4.82
C THR A 65 -6.34 8.48 4.91
N PHE A 66 -7.52 7.86 4.80
CA PHE A 66 -7.62 6.40 4.77
C PHE A 66 -6.92 5.81 3.54
N ASN A 67 -7.10 6.44 2.38
CA ASN A 67 -6.48 5.99 1.13
C ASN A 67 -4.95 6.06 1.20
N ALA A 68 -4.39 7.11 1.81
CA ALA A 68 -2.94 7.25 2.00
C ALA A 68 -2.38 6.11 2.88
N LEU A 69 -3.09 5.76 3.97
CA LEU A 69 -2.73 4.61 4.79
C LEU A 69 -2.87 3.29 4.03
N TYR A 70 -4.02 3.09 3.37
CA TYR A 70 -4.34 1.83 2.72
C TYR A 70 -3.39 1.49 1.56
N ILE A 71 -3.11 2.44 0.66
CA ILE A 71 -2.21 2.20 -0.48
C ILE A 71 -0.80 1.90 0.00
N PHE A 72 -0.32 2.63 1.03
CA PHE A 72 0.97 2.29 1.66
C PHE A 72 0.97 0.88 2.25
N LEU A 73 -0.02 0.53 3.07
CA LEU A 73 -0.11 -0.80 3.69
C LEU A 73 -0.21 -1.92 2.66
N HIS A 74 -0.95 -1.69 1.59
CA HIS A 74 -1.08 -2.64 0.49
C HIS A 74 0.27 -2.88 -0.19
N ALA A 75 1.01 -1.81 -0.52
CA ALA A 75 2.35 -1.91 -1.07
C ALA A 75 3.31 -2.60 -0.09
N PHE A 76 3.28 -2.23 1.19
CA PHE A 76 4.13 -2.80 2.22
C PHE A 76 3.89 -4.30 2.44
N VAL A 77 2.64 -4.74 2.52
CA VAL A 77 2.30 -6.17 2.63
C VAL A 77 2.77 -6.96 1.40
N HIS A 78 2.62 -6.40 0.20
CA HIS A 78 3.17 -7.01 -1.00
C HIS A 78 4.70 -7.06 -0.97
N PHE A 79 5.35 -5.98 -0.55
CA PHE A 79 6.80 -5.94 -0.37
C PHE A 79 7.29 -7.08 0.52
N LEU A 80 6.68 -7.26 1.70
CA LEU A 80 7.06 -8.32 2.63
C LEU A 80 6.84 -9.73 2.07
N ASN A 81 5.74 -9.94 1.36
CA ASN A 81 5.32 -11.28 0.94
C ASN A 81 5.83 -11.68 -0.44
N SER A 82 5.93 -10.74 -1.37
CA SER A 82 6.17 -11.05 -2.77
C SER A 82 7.23 -10.18 -3.44
N GLY A 83 7.57 -9.03 -2.83
CA GLY A 83 8.27 -7.95 -3.50
C GLY A 83 7.30 -7.07 -4.27
N ILE A 84 7.74 -5.85 -4.54
CA ILE A 84 6.99 -4.86 -5.32
C ILE A 84 7.86 -4.27 -6.42
N GLY A 85 7.19 -3.68 -7.43
CA GLY A 85 7.85 -2.78 -8.37
C GLY A 85 7.66 -1.32 -7.98
N LEU A 86 8.29 -0.42 -8.71
CA LEU A 86 8.14 1.03 -8.52
C LEU A 86 6.71 1.52 -8.73
N ARG A 87 5.87 0.77 -9.46
CA ARG A 87 4.49 1.14 -9.73
C ARG A 87 3.71 1.40 -8.43
N GLN A 88 3.82 0.51 -7.44
CA GLN A 88 3.10 0.65 -6.17
C GLN A 88 3.55 1.90 -5.40
N LEU A 89 4.84 2.26 -5.50
CA LEU A 89 5.35 3.51 -4.93
C LEU A 89 4.83 4.73 -5.71
N CYS A 90 4.78 4.63 -7.04
CA CYS A 90 4.22 5.70 -7.88
C CYS A 90 2.74 5.95 -7.55
N ASP A 91 1.94 4.90 -7.36
CA ASP A 91 0.51 5.03 -7.01
C ASP A 91 0.35 5.82 -5.70
N TRP A 92 1.14 5.48 -4.67
CA TRP A 92 1.14 6.20 -3.39
C TRP A 92 1.67 7.63 -3.52
N THR A 93 2.76 7.82 -4.25
CA THR A 93 3.36 9.15 -4.52
C THR A 93 2.38 10.06 -5.25
N CYS A 94 1.67 9.54 -6.24
CA CYS A 94 0.64 10.29 -6.98
C CYS A 94 -0.52 10.71 -6.07
N LEU A 95 -0.97 9.84 -5.17
CA LEU A 95 -1.99 10.22 -4.18
C LEU A 95 -1.51 11.36 -3.30
N LEU A 96 -0.30 11.25 -2.70
CA LEU A 96 0.28 12.30 -1.87
C LEU A 96 0.48 13.60 -2.65
N ALA A 97 0.95 13.52 -3.90
CA ALA A 97 1.15 14.70 -4.74
C ALA A 97 -0.15 15.45 -5.02
N ASN A 98 -1.24 14.75 -5.28
CA ASN A 98 -2.49 15.36 -5.73
C ASN A 98 -3.47 15.68 -4.58
N ARG A 99 -3.45 14.90 -3.51
CA ARG A 99 -4.44 15.01 -2.43
C ARG A 99 -3.85 15.34 -1.05
N HIS A 100 -2.60 15.83 -0.97
CA HIS A 100 -1.93 16.13 0.30
C HIS A 100 -2.72 17.10 1.21
N LYS A 101 -3.47 18.04 0.63
CA LYS A 101 -4.28 19.01 1.38
C LYS A 101 -5.50 18.38 2.07
N GLU A 102 -5.96 17.23 1.61
CA GLU A 102 -7.10 16.50 2.13
C GLU A 102 -6.68 15.43 3.16
N ILE A 103 -5.38 15.17 3.27
CA ILE A 103 -4.82 14.19 4.20
C ILE A 103 -4.62 14.85 5.56
N ASP A 104 -5.31 14.33 6.59
CA ASP A 104 -5.01 14.67 7.99
C ASP A 104 -3.69 14.02 8.40
N ALA A 105 -2.61 14.80 8.32
CA ALA A 105 -1.25 14.36 8.63
C ALA A 105 -1.13 13.86 10.08
N THR A 106 -1.81 14.49 11.03
CA THR A 106 -1.78 14.11 12.45
C THR A 106 -2.42 12.74 12.66
N THR A 107 -3.57 12.50 12.05
CA THR A 107 -4.26 11.20 12.13
C THR A 107 -3.45 10.11 11.44
N LEU A 108 -2.91 10.37 10.25
CA LEU A 108 -2.11 9.39 9.52
C LEU A 108 -0.82 9.03 10.26
N LEU A 109 -0.10 10.03 10.79
CA LEU A 109 1.11 9.81 11.59
C LEU A 109 0.83 8.93 12.81
N ARG A 110 -0.21 9.25 13.57
CA ARG A 110 -0.63 8.45 14.73
C ARG A 110 -0.97 7.02 14.34
N GLN A 111 -1.74 6.82 13.26
CA GLN A 111 -2.09 5.48 12.79
C GLN A 111 -0.87 4.66 12.40
N LEU A 112 0.11 5.26 11.72
CA LEU A 112 1.38 4.61 11.38
C LEU A 112 2.20 4.24 12.62
N GLN A 113 2.21 5.10 13.65
CA GLN A 113 2.84 4.81 14.94
C GLN A 113 2.15 3.67 15.68
N ASP A 114 0.82 3.72 15.79
CA ASP A 114 0.01 2.67 16.45
C ASP A 114 0.14 1.30 15.77
N LEU A 115 0.37 1.29 14.46
CA LEU A 115 0.64 0.08 13.68
C LEU A 115 2.11 -0.37 13.76
N GLY A 116 3.02 0.44 14.32
CA GLY A 116 4.47 0.19 14.33
C GLY A 116 5.12 0.27 12.95
N LEU A 117 4.53 1.05 12.03
CA LEU A 117 4.94 1.09 10.62
C LEU A 117 5.45 2.46 10.17
N LEU A 118 5.70 3.38 11.11
CA LEU A 118 6.19 4.72 10.76
C LEU A 118 7.54 4.67 10.03
N HIS A 119 8.50 3.89 10.52
CA HIS A 119 9.82 3.76 9.88
C HIS A 119 9.71 3.22 8.44
N ALA A 120 8.90 2.20 8.23
CA ALA A 120 8.65 1.69 6.90
C ALA A 120 8.01 2.73 5.98
N ALA A 121 7.01 3.48 6.47
CA ALA A 121 6.40 4.57 5.72
C ALA A 121 7.39 5.69 5.39
N GLN A 122 8.28 6.00 6.31
CA GLN A 122 9.36 6.97 6.09
C GLN A 122 10.36 6.50 5.04
N ALA A 123 10.72 5.21 5.00
CA ALA A 123 11.58 4.65 3.96
C ALA A 123 10.93 4.76 2.56
N PHE A 124 9.63 4.46 2.45
CA PHE A 124 8.85 4.68 1.22
C PHE A 124 8.78 6.17 0.86
N GLY A 125 8.56 7.04 1.86
CA GLY A 125 8.55 8.49 1.70
C GLY A 125 9.89 9.05 1.21
N TYR A 126 11.01 8.51 1.70
CA TYR A 126 12.34 8.86 1.21
C TYR A 126 12.46 8.61 -0.30
N ILE A 127 12.05 7.44 -0.79
CA ILE A 127 12.07 7.13 -2.22
C ILE A 127 11.12 8.07 -2.99
N ALA A 128 9.92 8.31 -2.47
CA ALA A 128 8.95 9.21 -3.10
C ALA A 128 9.53 10.61 -3.31
N VAL A 129 10.23 11.15 -2.30
CA VAL A 129 10.83 12.49 -2.38
C VAL A 129 12.09 12.50 -3.25
N THR A 130 13.01 11.56 -3.04
CA THR A 130 14.35 11.64 -3.65
C THR A 130 14.43 11.04 -5.04
N ARG A 131 13.52 10.14 -5.41
CA ARG A 131 13.55 9.39 -6.67
C ARG A 131 12.32 9.61 -7.55
N LEU A 132 11.16 9.87 -6.95
CA LEU A 132 9.90 10.03 -7.69
C LEU A 132 9.42 11.49 -7.76
N GLY A 133 10.18 12.44 -7.19
CA GLY A 133 9.93 13.86 -7.33
C GLY A 133 8.78 14.43 -6.49
N LEU A 134 8.36 13.72 -5.43
CA LEU A 134 7.39 14.27 -4.49
C LEU A 134 7.99 15.47 -3.74
N PRO A 135 7.38 16.66 -3.74
CA PRO A 135 7.83 17.75 -2.89
C PRO A 135 7.79 17.36 -1.42
N ALA A 136 8.89 17.56 -0.68
CA ALA A 136 9.01 17.11 0.72
C ALA A 136 7.89 17.65 1.62
N ASN A 137 7.40 18.87 1.35
CA ASN A 137 6.31 19.49 2.09
C ASN A 137 4.93 18.86 1.83
N ARG A 138 4.81 17.91 0.90
CA ARG A 138 3.59 17.12 0.67
C ARG A 138 3.58 15.79 1.40
N LEU A 139 4.71 15.44 2.03
CA LEU A 139 4.78 14.25 2.85
C LEU A 139 4.15 14.51 4.22
N PRO A 140 3.25 13.66 4.72
CA PRO A 140 2.52 13.89 5.97
C PRO A 140 3.31 13.56 7.25
N PHE A 141 4.61 13.29 7.14
CA PHE A 141 5.51 13.00 8.26
C PHE A 141 6.97 13.34 7.91
N PRO A 142 7.84 13.58 8.90
CA PRO A 142 9.25 13.92 8.68
C PRO A 142 10.05 12.71 8.19
N LEU A 143 11.16 12.98 7.48
CA LEU A 143 12.09 11.97 6.94
C LEU A 143 13.41 11.89 7.73
N GLU A 144 13.39 12.04 9.03
CA GLU A 144 14.59 12.03 9.83
C GLU A 144 15.23 10.63 9.88
N GLY A 145 16.54 10.55 9.61
CA GLY A 145 17.30 9.30 9.73
C GLY A 145 17.02 8.21 8.71
N THR A 146 16.21 8.47 7.67
CA THR A 146 15.69 7.42 6.79
C THR A 146 16.49 7.15 5.52
N LYS A 147 17.58 7.88 5.28
CA LYS A 147 18.37 7.76 4.03
C LYS A 147 18.87 6.33 3.80
N GLN A 148 19.53 5.73 4.79
CA GLN A 148 20.11 4.40 4.62
C GLN A 148 19.04 3.34 4.34
N ILE A 149 17.96 3.34 5.12
CA ILE A 149 16.84 2.39 4.97
C ILE A 149 16.13 2.59 3.62
N GLY A 150 15.95 3.85 3.22
CA GLY A 150 15.32 4.18 1.93
C GLY A 150 16.15 3.72 0.73
N GLU A 151 17.49 3.86 0.76
CA GLU A 151 18.36 3.36 -0.30
C GLU A 151 18.37 1.83 -0.35
N GLN A 152 18.42 1.16 0.80
CA GLN A 152 18.34 -0.32 0.86
C GLN A 152 17.00 -0.83 0.32
N LEU A 153 15.89 -0.18 0.69
CA LEU A 153 14.58 -0.50 0.16
C LEU A 153 14.52 -0.33 -1.37
N LEU A 154 15.07 0.77 -1.88
CA LEU A 154 15.10 1.01 -3.33
C LEU A 154 15.91 -0.06 -4.05
N GLU A 155 17.10 -0.41 -3.53
CA GLU A 155 17.94 -1.47 -4.09
C GLU A 155 17.21 -2.82 -4.12
N ASP A 156 16.50 -3.19 -3.03
CA ASP A 156 15.70 -4.42 -3.01
C ASP A 156 14.58 -4.39 -4.07
N ILE A 157 13.85 -3.28 -4.19
CA ILE A 157 12.80 -3.12 -5.19
C ILE A 157 13.34 -3.24 -6.61
N LEU A 158 14.47 -2.61 -6.91
CA LEU A 158 15.06 -2.64 -8.25
C LEU A 158 15.68 -4.01 -8.60
N SER A 159 16.29 -4.67 -7.63
CA SER A 159 16.94 -5.98 -7.85
C SER A 159 15.93 -7.13 -7.93
N THR A 160 14.81 -7.06 -7.21
CA THR A 160 13.83 -8.16 -7.14
C THR A 160 12.71 -8.04 -8.18
N GLY A 161 12.44 -6.83 -8.64
CA GLY A 161 11.38 -6.54 -9.60
C GLY A 161 9.97 -6.80 -9.06
N ASN A 162 8.98 -6.67 -9.94
CA ASN A 162 7.58 -6.83 -9.58
C ASN A 162 7.29 -8.28 -9.11
N PHE A 163 6.73 -8.42 -7.93
CA PHE A 163 6.43 -9.70 -7.27
C PHE A 163 7.65 -10.62 -7.09
N GLY A 164 8.86 -10.06 -7.04
CA GLY A 164 10.09 -10.82 -6.85
C GLY A 164 10.40 -11.78 -8.01
N GLN A 165 9.95 -11.48 -9.22
CA GLN A 165 10.15 -12.34 -10.41
C GLN A 165 11.63 -12.55 -10.76
N HIS A 166 12.48 -11.60 -10.39
CA HIS A 166 13.92 -11.64 -10.65
C HIS A 166 14.76 -11.87 -9.39
N ASP A 167 14.12 -12.18 -8.26
CA ASP A 167 14.84 -12.42 -7.00
C ASP A 167 15.43 -13.82 -6.94
N ASN A 168 16.68 -13.95 -7.34
CA ASN A 168 17.45 -15.21 -7.30
C ASN A 168 17.67 -15.75 -5.86
N ARG A 169 17.39 -14.94 -4.83
CA ARG A 169 17.46 -15.33 -3.41
C ARG A 169 16.23 -16.13 -2.98
N ILE A 170 15.15 -16.07 -3.77
CA ILE A 170 13.88 -16.73 -3.45
C ILE A 170 13.90 -18.14 -3.97
N LYS A 171 13.97 -19.11 -3.07
CA LYS A 171 13.72 -20.51 -3.42
C LYS A 171 12.24 -20.68 -3.85
N PRO A 172 11.94 -21.56 -4.80
CA PRO A 172 10.57 -21.89 -5.17
C PRO A 172 9.73 -22.22 -3.93
N ARG A 173 8.50 -21.74 -3.91
CA ARG A 173 7.60 -22.00 -2.78
C ARG A 173 7.42 -23.51 -2.62
N PRO A 174 7.72 -24.08 -1.45
CA PRO A 174 7.60 -25.51 -1.23
C PRO A 174 6.13 -25.95 -1.39
N LYS A 175 5.95 -27.15 -1.93
CA LYS A 175 4.64 -27.80 -2.04
C LYS A 175 4.16 -28.16 -0.63
N GLY A 176 2.92 -27.79 -0.29
CA GLY A 176 2.31 -28.05 1.01
C GLY A 176 1.92 -26.77 1.75
N TYR A 177 0.76 -26.82 2.42
CA TYR A 177 0.18 -25.66 3.10
C TYR A 177 1.09 -25.07 4.18
N TRP A 178 1.54 -25.93 5.11
CA TRP A 178 2.36 -25.48 6.25
C TRP A 178 3.76 -25.04 5.84
N ALA A 179 4.40 -25.77 4.92
CA ALA A 179 5.70 -25.41 4.40
C ALA A 179 5.63 -24.09 3.61
N GLY A 180 4.58 -23.88 2.85
CA GLY A 180 4.34 -22.62 2.15
C GLY A 180 4.10 -21.43 3.09
N LYS A 181 3.40 -21.65 4.21
CA LYS A 181 3.18 -20.64 5.26
C LYS A 181 4.48 -20.27 5.97
N TRP A 182 5.27 -21.28 6.36
CA TRP A 182 6.57 -21.07 6.97
C TRP A 182 7.54 -20.31 6.08
N HIS A 183 7.60 -20.68 4.80
CA HIS A 183 8.39 -19.96 3.80
C HIS A 183 8.00 -18.49 3.67
N THR A 184 6.71 -18.19 3.64
CA THR A 184 6.21 -16.80 3.58
C THR A 184 6.57 -16.03 4.86
N PHE A 185 6.44 -16.67 6.03
CA PHE A 185 6.81 -16.08 7.32
C PHE A 185 8.30 -15.74 7.39
N CYS A 186 9.18 -16.68 7.07
CA CYS A 186 10.63 -16.44 7.06
C CYS A 186 11.04 -15.31 6.09
N ARG A 187 10.37 -15.21 4.96
CA ARG A 187 10.62 -14.15 3.98
C ARG A 187 10.16 -12.78 4.48
N ALA A 188 8.98 -12.71 5.10
CA ALA A 188 8.46 -11.48 5.66
C ALA A 188 9.33 -10.98 6.83
N THR A 189 9.75 -11.89 7.74
CA THR A 189 10.64 -11.53 8.87
C THR A 189 12.00 -11.04 8.41
N ARG A 190 12.58 -11.66 7.37
CA ARG A 190 13.85 -11.20 6.81
C ARG A 190 13.73 -9.77 6.30
N ARG A 191 12.72 -9.45 5.51
CA ARG A 191 12.52 -8.09 4.99
C ARG A 191 12.15 -7.06 6.05
N CYS A 192 11.43 -7.47 7.12
CA CYS A 192 11.20 -6.60 8.27
C CYS A 192 12.48 -6.25 9.04
N ASN A 193 13.45 -7.16 9.08
CA ASN A 193 14.73 -6.91 9.76
C ASN A 193 15.69 -6.04 8.93
N GLU A 194 15.41 -5.88 7.64
CA GLU A 194 16.16 -5.02 6.73
C GLU A 194 15.60 -3.57 6.73
N LEU A 195 14.40 -3.34 7.29
CA LEU A 195 13.69 -2.06 7.47
C LEU A 195 13.69 -1.59 8.93
#